data_d61f192017159510b20688178f848a5c
#
_entry.id   d61f192017159510b20688178f848a5c
#
_cell.length_a   1.000
_cell.length_b   1.000
_cell.length_c   1.000
_cell.angle_alpha   90.00
_cell.angle_beta   90.00
_cell.angle_gamma   90.00
#
_symmetry.space_group_name_H-M   'P 1'
#
loop_
_entity.id
_entity.type
_entity.pdbx_description
1 polymer ?
#
loop_
_entity_poly.entity_id
_entity_poly.type
_entity_poly.pdbx_seq_one_letter_code
_entity_poly.pdbx_strand_id
1 'polypeptide(L)'
;MPERSLAALAVLCLLGAAPVQAQDKPTDPQIAHIAYTAGVIDIETAKLVVEKSKTPAVEEFANGMIRDHEAVNVQALDLVKKLKVTPEDNDTSKALTQAATKKRNELAGLDGAAFDKAYIENEVAYHKQVNDALETLLIPSAENAELKSLLETGLKLFQGHQAH
;
A
#
# COMPACT_ATOMS: atom_id res chain seq x y z
N MET A 1 -23.33 71.32 5.48
CA MET A 1 -22.48 70.18 5.92
C MET A 1 -23.02 68.94 5.24
N PRO A 2 -22.31 68.31 4.28
CA PRO A 2 -22.84 67.15 3.59
C PRO A 2 -22.45 65.87 4.33
N GLU A 3 -23.42 65.01 4.54
CA GLU A 3 -23.29 63.68 5.11
C GLU A 3 -22.56 62.77 4.10
N ARG A 4 -21.53 62.07 4.55
CA ARG A 4 -20.79 61.08 3.80
C ARG A 4 -21.40 59.70 4.07
N SER A 5 -22.18 59.21 3.09
CA SER A 5 -22.65 57.80 3.08
C SER A 5 -21.48 56.86 2.76
N LEU A 6 -21.11 56.04 3.73
CA LEU A 6 -20.20 54.90 3.53
C LEU A 6 -20.96 53.73 2.97
N ALA A 7 -20.79 53.48 1.67
CA ALA A 7 -21.26 52.23 1.04
C ALA A 7 -20.30 51.10 1.40
N ALA A 8 -20.73 50.19 2.24
CA ALA A 8 -19.99 48.96 2.53
C ALA A 8 -20.16 47.98 1.37
N LEU A 9 -19.09 47.72 0.63
CA LEU A 9 -19.02 46.71 -0.43
C LEU A 9 -18.80 45.37 0.23
N ALA A 10 -19.87 44.56 0.34
CA ALA A 10 -19.78 43.19 0.78
C ALA A 10 -19.23 42.33 -0.38
N VAL A 11 -17.94 41.98 -0.32
CA VAL A 11 -17.33 41.00 -1.22
C VAL A 11 -17.75 39.61 -0.74
N LEU A 12 -18.74 39.03 -1.43
CA LEU A 12 -19.18 37.65 -1.23
C LEU A 12 -18.12 36.73 -1.86
N CYS A 13 -17.17 36.20 -1.05
CA CYS A 13 -16.29 35.14 -1.47
C CYS A 13 -17.07 33.85 -1.68
N LEU A 14 -17.43 33.57 -2.91
CA LEU A 14 -17.87 32.25 -3.37
C LEU A 14 -16.66 31.31 -3.31
N LEU A 15 -16.48 30.65 -2.17
CA LEU A 15 -15.62 29.46 -2.07
C LEU A 15 -16.29 28.37 -2.91
N GLY A 16 -15.89 28.28 -4.16
CA GLY A 16 -16.22 27.17 -5.02
C GLY A 16 -15.64 25.89 -4.41
N ALA A 17 -16.50 25.07 -3.76
CA ALA A 17 -16.14 23.70 -3.43
C ALA A 17 -15.88 22.98 -4.75
N ALA A 18 -14.60 22.77 -5.10
CA ALA A 18 -14.24 21.86 -6.17
C ALA A 18 -14.87 20.50 -5.83
N PRO A 19 -15.54 19.84 -6.79
CA PRO A 19 -16.05 18.50 -6.55
C PRO A 19 -14.84 17.61 -6.18
N VAL A 20 -14.89 17.00 -5.01
CA VAL A 20 -14.03 15.87 -4.69
C VAL A 20 -14.42 14.80 -5.71
N GLN A 21 -13.59 14.61 -6.72
CA GLN A 21 -13.76 13.51 -7.66
C GLN A 21 -13.70 12.24 -6.82
N ALA A 22 -14.81 11.51 -6.76
CA ALA A 22 -14.81 10.16 -6.26
C ALA A 22 -13.76 9.40 -7.08
N GLN A 23 -12.72 8.89 -6.43
CA GLN A 23 -11.71 8.09 -7.10
C GLN A 23 -12.44 6.87 -7.66
N ASP A 24 -12.38 6.70 -8.99
CA ASP A 24 -13.04 5.57 -9.65
C ASP A 24 -12.52 4.27 -9.02
N LYS A 25 -13.44 3.33 -8.81
CA LYS A 25 -13.09 2.02 -8.26
C LYS A 25 -12.08 1.35 -9.19
N PRO A 26 -10.99 0.78 -8.64
CA PRO A 26 -10.01 0.10 -9.46
C PRO A 26 -10.64 -1.13 -10.14
N THR A 27 -10.28 -1.36 -11.39
CA THR A 27 -10.66 -2.55 -12.16
C THR A 27 -9.88 -3.78 -11.70
N ASP A 28 -10.35 -5.00 -12.02
CA ASP A 28 -9.64 -6.23 -11.69
C ASP A 28 -8.17 -6.26 -12.17
N PRO A 29 -7.82 -5.82 -13.40
CA PRO A 29 -6.42 -5.66 -13.80
C PRO A 29 -5.60 -4.71 -12.93
N GLN A 30 -6.19 -3.58 -12.51
CA GLN A 30 -5.55 -2.62 -11.63
C GLN A 30 -5.40 -3.17 -10.21
N ILE A 31 -6.42 -3.86 -9.68
CA ILE A 31 -6.39 -4.53 -8.38
C ILE A 31 -5.27 -5.57 -8.36
N ALA A 32 -5.18 -6.41 -9.39
CA ALA A 32 -4.13 -7.42 -9.50
C ALA A 32 -2.73 -6.78 -9.50
N HIS A 33 -2.55 -5.65 -10.21
CA HIS A 33 -1.28 -4.93 -10.24
C HIS A 33 -0.95 -4.29 -8.89
N ILE A 34 -1.93 -3.67 -8.21
CA ILE A 34 -1.74 -3.07 -6.87
C ILE A 34 -1.32 -4.15 -5.87
N ALA A 35 -2.05 -5.27 -5.80
CA ALA A 35 -1.79 -6.34 -4.86
C ALA A 35 -0.41 -6.99 -5.09
N TYR A 36 -0.07 -7.27 -6.35
CA TYR A 36 1.25 -7.80 -6.72
C TYR A 36 2.38 -6.82 -6.35
N THR A 37 2.21 -5.54 -6.65
CA THR A 37 3.19 -4.48 -6.33
C THR A 37 3.41 -4.39 -4.81
N ALA A 38 2.35 -4.45 -4.02
CA ALA A 38 2.47 -4.44 -2.57
C ALA A 38 3.30 -5.62 -2.05
N GLY A 39 3.07 -6.83 -2.56
CA GLY A 39 3.88 -8.00 -2.22
C GLY A 39 5.35 -7.88 -2.63
N VAL A 40 5.63 -7.34 -3.82
CA VAL A 40 7.02 -7.09 -4.27
C VAL A 40 7.73 -6.09 -3.35
N ILE A 41 7.07 -5.03 -2.94
CA ILE A 41 7.62 -4.01 -2.02
C ILE A 41 8.05 -4.64 -0.70
N ASP A 42 7.21 -5.50 -0.12
CA ASP A 42 7.52 -6.18 1.13
C ASP A 42 8.72 -7.11 0.98
N ILE A 43 8.72 -7.96 -0.05
CA ILE A 43 9.83 -8.86 -0.36
C ILE A 43 11.16 -8.10 -0.51
N GLU A 44 11.18 -6.97 -1.24
CA GLU A 44 12.39 -6.18 -1.43
C GLU A 44 12.87 -5.52 -0.13
N THR A 45 11.95 -5.08 0.71
CA THR A 45 12.28 -4.50 2.02
C THR A 45 12.83 -5.57 2.96
N ALA A 46 12.20 -6.74 3.00
CA ALA A 46 12.66 -7.86 3.81
C ALA A 46 14.03 -8.40 3.34
N LYS A 47 14.32 -8.42 2.04
CA LYS A 47 15.65 -8.79 1.51
C LYS A 47 16.75 -7.84 2.01
N LEU A 48 16.50 -6.53 2.04
CA LEU A 48 17.44 -5.57 2.65
C LEU A 48 17.71 -5.91 4.12
N VAL A 49 16.70 -6.37 4.85
CA VAL A 49 16.83 -6.73 6.27
C VAL A 49 17.70 -7.98 6.46
N VAL A 50 17.46 -9.02 5.67
CA VAL A 50 18.28 -10.24 5.69
C VAL A 50 19.76 -9.96 5.39
N GLU A 51 20.05 -8.98 4.54
CA GLU A 51 21.42 -8.57 4.24
C GLU A 51 22.06 -7.75 5.37
N LYS A 52 21.28 -6.96 6.09
CA LYS A 52 21.78 -5.88 6.96
C LYS A 52 21.62 -6.14 8.45
N SER A 53 20.54 -6.75 8.89
CA SER A 53 20.31 -7.08 10.31
C SER A 53 21.29 -8.15 10.79
N LYS A 54 21.61 -8.12 12.09
CA LYS A 54 22.38 -9.15 12.81
C LYS A 54 21.61 -9.74 13.98
N THR A 55 20.32 -9.39 14.06
CA THR A 55 19.42 -9.86 15.09
C THR A 55 18.63 -11.07 14.59
N PRO A 56 18.89 -12.30 15.12
CA PRO A 56 18.28 -13.52 14.56
C PRO A 56 16.76 -13.47 14.46
N ALA A 57 16.07 -12.91 15.46
CA ALA A 57 14.61 -12.80 15.43
C ALA A 57 14.11 -11.88 14.31
N VAL A 58 14.84 -10.80 13.99
CA VAL A 58 14.49 -9.87 12.92
C VAL A 58 14.76 -10.51 11.55
N GLU A 59 15.87 -11.24 11.42
CA GLU A 59 16.19 -12.00 10.20
C GLU A 59 15.15 -13.11 9.96
N GLU A 60 14.72 -13.83 11.00
CA GLU A 60 13.70 -14.87 10.90
C GLU A 60 12.36 -14.29 10.46
N PHE A 61 11.94 -13.18 11.06
CA PHE A 61 10.73 -12.45 10.67
C PHE A 61 10.80 -12.02 9.20
N ALA A 62 11.90 -11.40 8.77
CA ALA A 62 12.08 -10.96 7.37
C ALA A 62 12.06 -12.14 6.38
N ASN A 63 12.68 -13.26 6.72
CA ASN A 63 12.59 -14.49 5.90
C ASN A 63 11.16 -15.03 5.82
N GLY A 64 10.38 -14.89 6.88
CA GLY A 64 8.95 -15.20 6.89
C GLY A 64 8.18 -14.32 5.89
N MET A 65 8.42 -13.00 5.90
CA MET A 65 7.82 -12.06 4.95
C MET A 65 8.15 -12.45 3.51
N ILE A 66 9.42 -12.70 3.19
CA ILE A 66 9.84 -13.12 1.85
C ILE A 66 9.06 -14.36 1.40
N ARG A 67 9.09 -15.42 2.20
CA ARG A 67 8.43 -16.70 1.89
C ARG A 67 6.94 -16.53 1.62
N ASP A 68 6.26 -15.84 2.51
CA ASP A 68 4.80 -15.76 2.49
C ASP A 68 4.30 -14.83 1.36
N HIS A 69 4.97 -13.70 1.14
CA HIS A 69 4.64 -12.81 0.03
C HIS A 69 5.04 -13.38 -1.34
N GLU A 70 6.15 -14.12 -1.45
CA GLU A 70 6.48 -14.83 -2.70
C GLU A 70 5.40 -15.87 -3.04
N ALA A 71 4.90 -16.62 -2.04
CA ALA A 71 3.85 -17.60 -2.26
C ALA A 71 2.53 -16.95 -2.73
N VAL A 72 2.13 -15.82 -2.15
CA VAL A 72 0.94 -15.07 -2.58
C VAL A 72 1.13 -14.50 -3.98
N ASN A 73 2.31 -13.93 -4.28
CA ASN A 73 2.60 -13.37 -5.60
C ASN A 73 2.59 -14.44 -6.71
N VAL A 74 3.08 -15.65 -6.44
CA VAL A 74 2.98 -16.78 -7.38
C VAL A 74 1.51 -17.11 -7.66
N GLN A 75 0.67 -17.20 -6.62
CA GLN A 75 -0.77 -17.46 -6.79
C GLN A 75 -1.46 -16.34 -7.60
N ALA A 76 -1.07 -15.08 -7.37
CA ALA A 76 -1.61 -13.95 -8.12
C ALA A 76 -1.22 -14.02 -9.61
N LEU A 77 0.03 -14.34 -9.92
CA LEU A 77 0.52 -14.51 -11.31
C LEU A 77 -0.17 -15.68 -12.01
N ASP A 78 -0.35 -16.79 -11.33
CA ASP A 78 -1.05 -17.96 -11.88
C ASP A 78 -2.53 -17.64 -12.15
N LEU A 79 -3.17 -16.89 -11.26
CA LEU A 79 -4.56 -16.49 -11.42
C LEU A 79 -4.74 -15.55 -12.63
N VAL A 80 -3.94 -14.49 -12.75
CA VAL A 80 -4.06 -13.58 -13.90
C VAL A 80 -3.78 -14.27 -15.23
N LYS A 81 -2.84 -15.25 -15.24
CA LYS A 81 -2.56 -16.09 -16.40
C LYS A 81 -3.77 -16.98 -16.75
N LYS A 82 -4.36 -17.63 -15.75
CA LYS A 82 -5.58 -18.47 -15.91
C LYS A 82 -6.74 -17.63 -16.47
N LEU A 83 -6.95 -16.45 -15.92
CA LEU A 83 -8.02 -15.54 -16.33
C LEU A 83 -7.74 -14.81 -17.64
N LYS A 84 -6.51 -14.91 -18.18
CA LYS A 84 -6.03 -14.17 -19.36
C LYS A 84 -6.16 -12.65 -19.16
N VAL A 85 -5.95 -12.18 -17.95
CA VAL A 85 -5.93 -10.78 -17.56
C VAL A 85 -4.49 -10.29 -17.56
N THR A 86 -4.23 -9.12 -18.13
CA THR A 86 -2.94 -8.44 -18.01
C THR A 86 -3.04 -7.43 -16.87
N PRO A 87 -2.22 -7.55 -15.79
CA PRO A 87 -2.19 -6.53 -14.74
C PRO A 87 -1.90 -5.14 -15.31
N GLU A 88 -2.62 -4.14 -14.85
CA GLU A 88 -2.55 -2.78 -15.36
C GLU A 88 -1.92 -1.84 -14.34
N ASP A 89 -0.81 -1.20 -14.75
CA ASP A 89 -0.15 -0.15 -13.96
C ASP A 89 -1.10 1.04 -13.75
N ASN A 90 -1.04 1.65 -12.56
CA ASN A 90 -1.94 2.71 -12.16
C ASN A 90 -1.29 3.64 -11.14
N ASP A 91 -1.94 4.76 -10.86
CA ASP A 91 -1.39 5.79 -9.97
C ASP A 91 -1.20 5.28 -8.54
N THR A 92 -2.04 4.35 -8.06
CA THR A 92 -1.89 3.75 -6.74
C THR A 92 -0.63 2.90 -6.66
N SER A 93 -0.39 2.01 -7.63
CA SER A 93 0.82 1.17 -7.64
C SER A 93 2.09 2.00 -7.81
N LYS A 94 2.05 3.09 -8.61
CA LYS A 94 3.16 4.04 -8.73
C LYS A 94 3.46 4.75 -7.42
N ALA A 95 2.43 5.25 -6.74
CA ALA A 95 2.59 5.92 -5.45
C ALA A 95 3.15 4.99 -4.38
N LEU A 96 2.69 3.73 -4.33
CA LEU A 96 3.23 2.69 -3.44
C LEU A 96 4.72 2.48 -3.70
N THR A 97 5.12 2.29 -4.95
CA THR A 97 6.52 2.08 -5.34
C THR A 97 7.42 3.27 -4.95
N GLN A 98 6.95 4.49 -5.17
CA GLN A 98 7.70 5.70 -4.80
C GLN A 98 7.86 5.82 -3.27
N ALA A 99 6.80 5.61 -2.51
CA ALA A 99 6.84 5.63 -1.05
C ALA A 99 7.78 4.54 -0.49
N ALA A 100 7.70 3.34 -1.05
CA ALA A 100 8.56 2.21 -0.66
C ALA A 100 10.04 2.47 -0.96
N THR A 101 10.35 3.04 -2.13
CA THR A 101 11.72 3.42 -2.49
C THR A 101 12.30 4.43 -1.49
N LYS A 102 11.51 5.45 -1.13
CA LYS A 102 11.92 6.42 -0.11
C LYS A 102 12.18 5.73 1.23
N LYS A 103 11.26 4.86 1.68
CA LYS A 103 11.39 4.15 2.94
C LYS A 103 12.61 3.21 2.97
N ARG A 104 12.86 2.45 1.91
CA ARG A 104 14.07 1.61 1.82
C ARG A 104 15.36 2.44 1.88
N ASN A 105 15.39 3.61 1.25
CA ASN A 105 16.55 4.52 1.34
C ASN A 105 16.75 5.05 2.77
N GLU A 106 15.67 5.36 3.49
CA GLU A 106 15.73 5.75 4.91
C GLU A 106 16.29 4.60 5.76
N LEU A 107 15.77 3.38 5.58
CA LEU A 107 16.24 2.18 6.28
C LEU A 107 17.72 1.88 5.96
N ALA A 108 18.11 1.98 4.69
CA ALA A 108 19.49 1.73 4.28
C ALA A 108 20.51 2.67 4.96
N GLY A 109 20.09 3.86 5.37
CA GLY A 109 20.90 4.81 6.12
C GLY A 109 21.05 4.51 7.62
N LEU A 110 20.33 3.51 8.15
CA LEU A 110 20.37 3.11 9.55
C LEU A 110 21.17 1.83 9.75
N ASP A 111 21.68 1.60 10.97
CA ASP A 111 22.41 0.38 11.34
C ASP A 111 22.00 -0.13 12.72
N GLY A 112 22.27 -1.43 12.96
CA GLY A 112 22.08 -2.09 14.24
C GLY A 112 20.66 -1.98 14.79
N ALA A 113 20.51 -1.76 16.07
CA ALA A 113 19.21 -1.70 16.74
C ALA A 113 18.28 -0.59 16.20
N ALA A 114 18.83 0.51 15.69
CA ALA A 114 18.03 1.59 15.09
C ALA A 114 17.42 1.13 13.75
N PHE A 115 18.17 0.39 12.94
CA PHE A 115 17.70 -0.23 11.72
C PHE A 115 16.59 -1.25 12.00
N ASP A 116 16.86 -2.20 12.90
CA ASP A 116 15.91 -3.25 13.26
C ASP A 116 14.58 -2.68 13.76
N LYS A 117 14.65 -1.70 14.68
CA LYS A 117 13.46 -1.01 15.20
C LYS A 117 12.68 -0.32 14.09
N ALA A 118 13.36 0.44 13.23
CA ALA A 118 12.72 1.18 12.14
C ALA A 118 12.08 0.24 11.11
N TYR A 119 12.68 -0.93 10.86
CA TYR A 119 12.08 -1.97 10.02
C TYR A 119 10.79 -2.51 10.63
N ILE A 120 10.80 -2.97 11.88
CA ILE A 120 9.59 -3.53 12.53
C ILE A 120 8.47 -2.48 12.59
N GLU A 121 8.78 -1.22 12.93
CA GLU A 121 7.80 -0.14 12.92
C GLU A 121 7.22 0.11 11.51
N ASN A 122 8.06 -0.01 10.46
CA ASN A 122 7.60 0.06 9.08
C ASN A 122 6.67 -1.09 8.73
N GLU A 123 6.99 -2.32 9.12
CA GLU A 123 6.17 -3.50 8.81
C GLU A 123 4.77 -3.39 9.44
N VAL A 124 4.68 -3.00 10.71
CA VAL A 124 3.38 -2.77 11.36
C VAL A 124 2.57 -1.70 10.62
N ALA A 125 3.19 -0.57 10.27
CA ALA A 125 2.50 0.52 9.57
C ALA A 125 2.10 0.12 8.14
N TYR A 126 2.98 -0.58 7.43
CA TYR A 126 2.75 -1.03 6.07
C TYR A 126 1.63 -2.06 5.99
N HIS A 127 1.69 -3.10 6.83
CA HIS A 127 0.64 -4.12 6.87
C HIS A 127 -0.71 -3.55 7.28
N LYS A 128 -0.74 -2.59 8.21
CA LYS A 128 -1.97 -1.87 8.53
C LYS A 128 -2.55 -1.18 7.29
N GLN A 129 -1.72 -0.45 6.56
CA GLN A 129 -2.16 0.26 5.34
C GLN A 129 -2.66 -0.72 4.27
N VAL A 130 -1.95 -1.82 4.05
CA VAL A 130 -2.32 -2.86 3.07
C VAL A 130 -3.63 -3.54 3.48
N ASN A 131 -3.78 -3.91 4.75
CA ASN A 131 -4.99 -4.54 5.28
C ASN A 131 -6.20 -3.60 5.15
N ASP A 132 -6.06 -2.33 5.54
CA ASP A 132 -7.11 -1.32 5.39
C ASP A 132 -7.52 -1.17 3.91
N ALA A 133 -6.56 -1.15 2.97
CA ALA A 133 -6.83 -1.05 1.54
C ALA A 133 -7.53 -2.31 0.99
N LEU A 134 -7.12 -3.50 1.43
CA LEU A 134 -7.77 -4.76 1.07
C LEU A 134 -9.24 -4.76 1.52
N GLU A 135 -9.50 -4.41 2.78
CA GLU A 135 -10.84 -4.45 3.37
C GLU A 135 -11.79 -3.40 2.77
N THR A 136 -11.28 -2.18 2.58
CA THR A 136 -12.15 -1.04 2.26
C THR A 136 -12.24 -0.70 0.78
N LEU A 137 -11.26 -1.13 -0.02
CA LEU A 137 -11.18 -0.78 -1.43
C LEU A 137 -11.06 -2.00 -2.36
N LEU A 138 -10.00 -2.82 -2.20
CA LEU A 138 -9.67 -3.81 -3.23
C LEU A 138 -10.67 -4.98 -3.26
N ILE A 139 -10.97 -5.58 -2.11
CA ILE A 139 -11.95 -6.68 -2.01
C ILE A 139 -13.35 -6.23 -2.41
N PRO A 140 -13.88 -5.08 -1.94
CA PRO A 140 -15.19 -4.59 -2.38
C PRO A 140 -15.27 -4.20 -3.86
N SER A 141 -14.13 -3.88 -4.49
CA SER A 141 -14.08 -3.48 -5.91
C SER A 141 -13.87 -4.65 -6.84
N ALA A 142 -13.32 -5.77 -6.38
CA ALA A 142 -13.05 -6.95 -7.20
C ALA A 142 -14.35 -7.56 -7.73
N GLU A 143 -14.46 -7.68 -9.06
CA GLU A 143 -15.61 -8.27 -9.75
C GLU A 143 -15.42 -9.77 -9.97
N ASN A 144 -14.18 -10.22 -10.24
CA ASN A 144 -13.86 -11.62 -10.41
C ASN A 144 -13.82 -12.34 -9.05
N ALA A 145 -14.62 -13.39 -8.90
CA ALA A 145 -14.76 -14.14 -7.64
C ALA A 145 -13.46 -14.84 -7.20
N GLU A 146 -12.64 -15.31 -8.13
CA GLU A 146 -11.35 -15.95 -7.80
C GLU A 146 -10.32 -14.90 -7.34
N LEU A 147 -10.27 -13.73 -7.97
CA LEU A 147 -9.45 -12.63 -7.52
C LEU A 147 -9.87 -12.19 -6.12
N LYS A 148 -11.16 -12.01 -5.88
CA LYS A 148 -11.70 -11.66 -4.57
C LYS A 148 -11.29 -12.65 -3.49
N SER A 149 -11.44 -13.95 -3.77
CA SER A 149 -11.05 -15.03 -2.85
C SER A 149 -9.55 -15.03 -2.54
N LEU A 150 -8.72 -14.75 -3.54
CA LEU A 150 -7.26 -14.62 -3.34
C LEU A 150 -6.92 -13.42 -2.44
N LEU A 151 -7.57 -12.27 -2.66
CA LEU A 151 -7.38 -11.08 -1.82
C LEU A 151 -7.83 -11.32 -0.36
N GLU A 152 -8.95 -12.02 -0.15
CA GLU A 152 -9.44 -12.39 1.19
C GLU A 152 -8.49 -13.36 1.90
N THR A 153 -7.86 -14.27 1.15
CA THR A 153 -6.84 -15.18 1.68
C THR A 153 -5.57 -14.42 2.06
N GLY A 154 -5.12 -13.51 1.20
CA GLY A 154 -3.99 -12.62 1.47
C GLY A 154 -4.23 -11.75 2.71
N LEU A 155 -5.41 -11.16 2.84
CA LEU A 155 -5.79 -10.33 3.99
C LEU A 155 -5.60 -11.09 5.32
N LYS A 156 -6.08 -12.34 5.41
CA LYS A 156 -5.93 -13.14 6.64
C LYS A 156 -4.46 -13.38 7.00
N LEU A 157 -3.62 -13.65 5.99
CA LEU A 157 -2.19 -13.83 6.18
C LEU A 157 -1.52 -12.54 6.67
N PHE A 158 -1.81 -11.42 6.01
CA PHE A 158 -1.21 -10.12 6.32
C PHE A 158 -1.68 -9.52 7.65
N GLN A 159 -2.90 -9.82 8.08
CA GLN A 159 -3.34 -9.54 9.44
C GLN A 159 -2.52 -10.32 10.48
N GLY A 160 -2.13 -11.56 10.16
CA GLY A 160 -1.20 -12.34 10.98
C GLY A 160 0.17 -11.69 11.07
N HIS A 161 0.72 -11.21 9.96
CA HIS A 161 2.00 -10.49 9.93
C HIS A 161 1.97 -9.21 10.77
N GLN A 162 0.89 -8.43 10.69
CA GLN A 162 0.73 -7.21 11.48
C GLN A 162 0.68 -7.48 13.00
N ALA A 163 0.17 -8.65 13.41
CA ALA A 163 0.01 -9.02 14.81
C ALA A 163 1.25 -9.68 15.43
N HIS A 164 2.19 -10.14 14.61
CA HIS A 164 3.40 -10.86 15.01
C HIS A 164 4.51 -9.90 15.45
#